data_3220442e266b02c10481f0ef4cc4ea29
#
_entry.id   3220442e266b02c10481f0ef4cc4ea29
#
_cell.length_a   1.000
_cell.length_b   1.000
_cell.length_c   1.000
_cell.angle_alpha   90.00
_cell.angle_beta   90.00
_cell.angle_gamma   90.00
#
_symmetry.space_group_name_H-M   'P 1'
#
loop_
_entity.id
_entity.type
_entity.pdbx_description
1 polymer ?
#
loop_
_entity_poly.entity_id
_entity_poly.type
_entity_poly.pdbx_seq_one_letter_code
_entity_poly.pdbx_strand_id
1 'polypeptide(L)'
;EILFLHLFLRLLENGGRAAVIVPDGVLFGSSHAHVEIRKKVIEENRLDGVVSMPSGVFRPYAGVSTAVLLFTKGAATERIWFYDMEHDGFSLDDKRQPVPENDIPDILECWRNRHNPTFQAERDSRLKELKVQIAPLKTERLKLQAEINRLTFESAIAPEGDGDIHAELETARHKLSELGVHISPLQAQINQLTRQFWVTKEQVRANNYDLSASRYRQLEQDEVYYESPGVTIDRLLKLEQVITSTVKELEGLF
;
A
#
# COMPACT_ATOMS: atom_id res chain seq x y z
N GLU A 1 -19.38 -18.89 -7.74
CA GLU A 1 -18.33 -18.94 -6.71
C GLU A 1 -18.93 -19.08 -5.31
N ILE A 2 -19.91 -18.27 -4.92
CA ILE A 2 -20.60 -18.33 -3.62
C ILE A 2 -21.18 -19.73 -3.34
N LEU A 3 -21.81 -20.36 -4.33
CA LEU A 3 -22.36 -21.71 -4.21
C LEU A 3 -21.28 -22.76 -3.92
N PHE A 4 -20.09 -22.62 -4.50
CA PHE A 4 -18.98 -23.53 -4.22
C PHE A 4 -18.49 -23.38 -2.78
N LEU A 5 -18.36 -22.16 -2.28
CA LEU A 5 -17.98 -21.93 -0.89
C LEU A 5 -19.03 -22.53 0.08
N HIS A 6 -20.31 -22.39 -0.25
CA HIS A 6 -21.38 -23.04 0.51
C HIS A 6 -21.31 -24.57 0.44
N LEU A 7 -20.96 -25.12 -0.75
CA LEU A 7 -20.78 -26.57 -0.92
C LEU A 7 -19.59 -27.08 -0.07
N PHE A 8 -18.46 -26.40 -0.03
CA PHE A 8 -17.34 -26.78 0.85
C PHE A 8 -17.77 -26.83 2.31
N LEU A 9 -18.52 -25.84 2.81
CA LEU A 9 -19.06 -25.86 4.17
C LEU A 9 -19.99 -27.05 4.43
N ARG A 10 -20.73 -27.52 3.43
CA ARG A 10 -21.60 -28.70 3.58
C ARG A 10 -20.82 -30.01 3.57
N LEU A 11 -19.80 -30.12 2.73
CA LEU A 11 -19.03 -31.38 2.55
C LEU A 11 -18.04 -31.62 3.69
N LEU A 12 -17.54 -30.58 4.35
CA LEU A 12 -16.63 -30.73 5.49
C LEU A 12 -17.36 -31.31 6.70
N GLU A 13 -16.68 -32.19 7.42
CA GLU A 13 -17.04 -32.60 8.78
C GLU A 13 -16.63 -31.54 9.81
N ASN A 14 -17.19 -31.59 11.01
CA ASN A 14 -16.78 -30.70 12.11
C ASN A 14 -15.29 -30.92 12.43
N GLY A 15 -14.53 -29.82 12.51
CA GLY A 15 -13.07 -29.84 12.64
C GLY A 15 -12.34 -29.99 11.30
N GLY A 16 -13.05 -30.28 10.21
CA GLY A 16 -12.49 -30.31 8.86
C GLY A 16 -12.01 -28.93 8.42
N ARG A 17 -10.90 -28.90 7.68
CA ARG A 17 -10.24 -27.67 7.21
C ARG A 17 -10.33 -27.53 5.70
N ALA A 18 -10.44 -26.30 5.23
CA ALA A 18 -10.40 -25.97 3.81
C ALA A 18 -9.44 -24.81 3.53
N ALA A 19 -8.83 -24.86 2.35
CA ALA A 19 -8.14 -23.74 1.71
C ALA A 19 -8.77 -23.56 0.33
N VAL A 20 -9.45 -22.43 0.13
CA VAL A 20 -10.26 -22.20 -1.09
C VAL A 20 -9.85 -20.89 -1.73
N ILE A 21 -9.53 -20.94 -3.02
CA ILE A 21 -9.27 -19.75 -3.82
C ILE A 21 -10.62 -19.19 -4.28
N VAL A 22 -10.82 -17.90 -4.03
CA VAL A 22 -12.00 -17.15 -4.45
C VAL A 22 -11.60 -15.86 -5.14
N PRO A 23 -12.38 -15.35 -6.11
CA PRO A 23 -12.21 -13.99 -6.61
C PRO A 23 -12.50 -12.96 -5.52
N ASP A 24 -11.84 -11.81 -5.59
CA ASP A 24 -12.00 -10.70 -4.63
C ASP A 24 -13.46 -10.25 -4.46
N GLY A 25 -14.29 -10.37 -5.49
CA GLY A 25 -15.72 -10.08 -5.40
C GLY A 25 -16.45 -10.86 -4.30
N VAL A 26 -15.95 -12.03 -3.91
CA VAL A 26 -16.48 -12.80 -2.77
C VAL A 26 -16.14 -12.12 -1.44
N LEU A 27 -15.00 -11.43 -1.34
CA LEU A 27 -14.51 -10.80 -0.12
C LEU A 27 -15.29 -9.52 0.24
N PHE A 28 -15.67 -8.71 -0.76
CA PHE A 28 -16.28 -7.39 -0.54
C PHE A 28 -17.63 -7.20 -1.21
N GLY A 29 -18.10 -8.15 -2.01
CA GLY A 29 -19.40 -8.06 -2.68
C GLY A 29 -20.51 -7.66 -1.73
N SER A 30 -21.33 -6.66 -2.13
CA SER A 30 -22.38 -6.05 -1.30
C SER A 30 -23.73 -6.73 -1.40
N SER A 31 -23.93 -7.71 -2.31
CA SER A 31 -25.20 -8.42 -2.40
C SER A 31 -25.47 -9.24 -1.13
N HIS A 32 -26.73 -9.42 -0.78
CA HIS A 32 -27.14 -10.21 0.38
C HIS A 32 -26.47 -11.59 0.42
N ALA A 33 -26.38 -12.29 -0.72
CA ALA A 33 -25.76 -13.59 -0.81
C ALA A 33 -24.25 -13.58 -0.47
N HIS A 34 -23.52 -12.52 -0.89
CA HIS A 34 -22.11 -12.36 -0.55
C HIS A 34 -21.91 -12.10 0.94
N VAL A 35 -22.71 -11.22 1.52
CA VAL A 35 -22.64 -10.92 2.96
C VAL A 35 -22.99 -12.14 3.80
N GLU A 36 -24.07 -12.86 3.47
CA GLU A 36 -24.53 -14.04 4.21
C GLU A 36 -23.50 -15.19 4.17
N ILE A 37 -22.83 -15.44 3.05
CA ILE A 37 -21.81 -16.50 3.01
C ILE A 37 -20.60 -16.13 3.86
N ARG A 38 -20.13 -14.87 3.82
CA ARG A 38 -19.02 -14.42 4.67
C ARG A 38 -19.40 -14.48 6.16
N LYS A 39 -20.60 -14.02 6.50
CA LYS A 39 -21.15 -14.13 7.84
C LYS A 39 -21.16 -15.59 8.30
N LYS A 40 -21.64 -16.50 7.47
CA LYS A 40 -21.67 -17.93 7.78
C LYS A 40 -20.29 -18.51 8.03
N VAL A 41 -19.29 -18.14 7.23
CA VAL A 41 -17.89 -18.57 7.40
C VAL A 41 -17.31 -18.06 8.73
N ILE A 42 -17.68 -16.85 9.16
CA ILE A 42 -17.09 -16.17 10.32
C ILE A 42 -17.85 -16.50 11.61
N GLU A 43 -19.20 -16.57 11.55
CA GLU A 43 -20.02 -16.73 12.74
C GLU A 43 -20.24 -18.20 13.13
N GLU A 44 -20.43 -19.07 12.14
CA GLU A 44 -20.72 -20.49 12.35
C GLU A 44 -19.47 -21.37 12.25
N ASN A 45 -18.36 -20.81 11.76
CA ASN A 45 -17.11 -21.52 11.56
C ASN A 45 -15.92 -20.62 11.98
N ARG A 46 -14.70 -21.18 11.95
CA ARG A 46 -13.51 -20.42 12.23
C ARG A 46 -12.82 -20.05 10.92
N LEU A 47 -12.83 -18.77 10.55
CA LEU A 47 -11.98 -18.24 9.51
C LEU A 47 -10.58 -18.05 10.10
N ASP A 48 -9.66 -18.94 9.73
CA ASP A 48 -8.31 -18.98 10.23
C ASP A 48 -7.43 -17.90 9.59
N GLY A 49 -7.62 -17.65 8.28
CA GLY A 49 -6.85 -16.64 7.57
C GLY A 49 -7.36 -16.32 6.18
N VAL A 50 -6.90 -15.18 5.68
CA VAL A 50 -7.12 -14.67 4.32
C VAL A 50 -5.78 -14.26 3.74
N VAL A 51 -5.40 -14.82 2.59
CA VAL A 51 -4.23 -14.40 1.81
C VAL A 51 -4.75 -13.73 0.55
N SER A 52 -4.65 -12.41 0.48
CA SER A 52 -4.98 -11.65 -0.73
C SER A 52 -3.88 -11.81 -1.77
N MET A 53 -4.23 -12.02 -3.01
CA MET A 53 -3.32 -12.19 -4.14
C MET A 53 -3.63 -11.14 -5.21
N PRO A 54 -2.62 -10.47 -5.79
CA PRO A 54 -2.81 -9.44 -6.78
C PRO A 54 -3.40 -9.99 -8.08
N SER A 55 -3.94 -9.11 -8.91
CA SER A 55 -4.38 -9.45 -10.26
C SER A 55 -3.19 -9.98 -11.08
N GLY A 56 -3.43 -10.96 -11.94
CA GLY A 56 -2.40 -11.53 -12.80
C GLY A 56 -1.75 -12.83 -12.31
N VAL A 57 -1.91 -13.21 -11.03
CA VAL A 57 -1.35 -14.47 -10.48
C VAL A 57 -1.80 -15.70 -11.30
N PHE A 58 -3.02 -15.71 -11.78
CA PHE A 58 -3.58 -16.83 -12.55
C PHE A 58 -3.63 -16.59 -14.07
N ARG A 59 -2.90 -15.61 -14.58
CA ARG A 59 -2.78 -15.42 -16.03
C ARG A 59 -2.09 -16.61 -16.68
N PRO A 60 -2.45 -16.96 -17.92
CA PRO A 60 -3.43 -16.28 -18.79
C PRO A 60 -4.89 -16.67 -18.54
N TYR A 61 -5.20 -17.52 -17.58
CA TYR A 61 -6.57 -18.05 -17.36
C TYR A 61 -7.51 -17.05 -16.68
N ALA A 62 -7.01 -16.28 -15.72
CA ALA A 62 -7.77 -15.25 -15.01
C ALA A 62 -6.90 -14.05 -14.70
N GLY A 63 -7.37 -12.84 -15.05
CA GLY A 63 -6.68 -11.58 -14.79
C GLY A 63 -7.16 -10.85 -13.54
N VAL A 64 -8.16 -11.39 -12.83
CA VAL A 64 -8.73 -10.76 -11.63
C VAL A 64 -7.90 -11.05 -10.39
N SER A 65 -7.94 -10.15 -9.42
CA SER A 65 -7.42 -10.40 -8.08
C SER A 65 -8.24 -11.48 -7.36
N THR A 66 -7.57 -12.24 -6.54
CA THR A 66 -8.15 -13.40 -5.85
C THR A 66 -7.67 -13.47 -4.41
N ALA A 67 -8.25 -14.35 -3.61
CA ALA A 67 -7.74 -14.64 -2.29
C ALA A 67 -7.86 -16.13 -1.94
N VAL A 68 -7.00 -16.58 -1.03
CA VAL A 68 -7.14 -17.88 -0.37
C VAL A 68 -7.87 -17.67 0.97
N LEU A 69 -9.02 -18.31 1.13
CA LEU A 69 -9.72 -18.40 2.40
C LEU A 69 -9.32 -19.70 3.10
N LEU A 70 -8.81 -19.58 4.32
CA LEU A 70 -8.41 -20.69 5.17
C LEU A 70 -9.42 -20.79 6.34
N PHE A 71 -10.19 -21.87 6.42
CA PHE A 71 -11.19 -22.00 7.47
C PHE A 71 -11.35 -23.43 8.00
N THR A 72 -11.87 -23.52 9.23
CA THR A 72 -12.16 -24.75 9.93
C THR A 72 -13.65 -24.81 10.29
N LYS A 73 -14.34 -25.88 9.93
CA LYS A 73 -15.78 -26.04 10.20
C LYS A 73 -16.07 -26.30 11.68
N GLY A 74 -17.11 -25.63 12.19
CA GLY A 74 -17.67 -25.87 13.53
C GLY A 74 -16.82 -25.34 14.68
N ALA A 75 -15.84 -24.46 14.41
CA ALA A 75 -15.07 -23.75 15.43
C ALA A 75 -15.45 -22.26 15.45
N ALA A 76 -15.08 -21.54 16.52
CA ALA A 76 -15.37 -20.12 16.64
C ALA A 76 -14.25 -19.25 16.08
N THR A 77 -14.60 -18.20 15.32
CA THR A 77 -13.68 -17.14 14.92
C THR A 77 -13.57 -16.13 16.04
N GLU A 78 -12.36 -15.85 16.50
CA GLU A 78 -12.05 -14.74 17.42
C GLU A 78 -11.31 -13.63 16.66
N ARG A 79 -10.27 -13.99 15.95
CA ARG A 79 -9.46 -13.10 15.11
C ARG A 79 -9.06 -13.83 13.83
N ILE A 80 -8.85 -13.09 12.77
CA ILE A 80 -8.52 -13.59 11.44
C ILE A 80 -7.12 -13.11 11.09
N TRP A 81 -6.27 -14.02 10.65
CA TRP A 81 -4.95 -13.66 10.14
C TRP A 81 -5.06 -13.23 8.69
N PHE A 82 -4.46 -12.08 8.34
CA PHE A 82 -4.40 -11.56 6.97
C PHE A 82 -2.97 -11.50 6.49
N TYR A 83 -2.80 -11.77 5.20
CA TYR A 83 -1.59 -11.47 4.47
C TYR A 83 -1.94 -10.86 3.11
N ASP A 84 -1.34 -9.71 2.81
CA ASP A 84 -1.55 -8.96 1.57
C ASP A 84 -0.35 -9.20 0.65
N MET A 85 -0.45 -10.18 -0.25
CA MET A 85 0.61 -10.60 -1.17
C MET A 85 0.70 -9.63 -2.35
N GLU A 86 1.92 -9.25 -2.73
CA GLU A 86 2.18 -8.43 -3.91
C GLU A 86 2.87 -9.21 -5.02
N HIS A 87 3.72 -10.19 -4.66
CA HIS A 87 4.54 -10.94 -5.62
C HIS A 87 4.52 -12.44 -5.33
N ASP A 88 4.41 -13.24 -6.38
CA ASP A 88 4.39 -14.71 -6.30
C ASP A 88 5.61 -15.38 -6.95
N GLY A 89 6.67 -14.60 -7.26
CA GLY A 89 7.87 -15.09 -7.93
C GLY A 89 7.77 -15.09 -9.46
N PHE A 90 6.69 -14.52 -10.00
CA PHE A 90 6.49 -14.40 -11.45
C PHE A 90 5.96 -13.02 -11.81
N SER A 91 6.22 -12.58 -13.06
CA SER A 91 5.63 -11.36 -13.60
C SER A 91 4.10 -11.50 -13.65
N LEU A 92 3.37 -10.40 -13.39
CA LEU A 92 1.90 -10.39 -13.35
C LEU A 92 1.27 -10.15 -14.74
N ASP A 93 2.07 -10.26 -15.81
CA ASP A 93 1.63 -10.22 -17.21
C ASP A 93 1.30 -11.62 -17.75
N ASP A 94 0.87 -11.69 -19.02
CA ASP A 94 0.46 -12.95 -19.64
C ASP A 94 1.62 -13.95 -19.84
N LYS A 95 2.87 -13.48 -19.80
CA LYS A 95 4.06 -14.31 -20.00
C LYS A 95 4.49 -15.07 -18.75
N ARG A 96 4.13 -14.58 -17.57
CA ARG A 96 4.45 -15.21 -16.28
C ARG A 96 5.91 -15.64 -16.16
N GLN A 97 6.83 -14.72 -16.47
CA GLN A 97 8.26 -14.99 -16.38
C GLN A 97 8.73 -14.95 -14.90
N PRO A 98 9.66 -15.82 -14.50
CA PRO A 98 10.22 -15.80 -13.15
C PRO A 98 10.85 -14.44 -12.82
N VAL A 99 10.55 -13.90 -11.63
CA VAL A 99 11.13 -12.68 -11.06
C VAL A 99 11.61 -12.96 -9.64
N PRO A 100 12.60 -12.18 -9.12
CA PRO A 100 13.15 -12.44 -7.79
C PRO A 100 12.18 -12.12 -6.65
N GLU A 101 11.22 -11.21 -6.87
CA GLU A 101 10.22 -10.80 -5.88
C GLU A 101 9.21 -11.93 -5.64
N ASN A 102 9.20 -12.48 -4.43
CA ASN A 102 8.37 -13.63 -4.06
C ASN A 102 7.99 -13.61 -2.58
N ASP A 103 6.71 -13.43 -2.30
CA ASP A 103 6.17 -13.39 -0.93
C ASP A 103 5.81 -14.77 -0.37
N ILE A 104 5.75 -15.80 -1.20
CA ILE A 104 5.30 -17.14 -0.77
C ILE A 104 6.14 -17.70 0.39
N PRO A 105 7.48 -17.59 0.39
CA PRO A 105 8.28 -18.04 1.54
C PRO A 105 7.91 -17.32 2.84
N ASP A 106 7.73 -15.98 2.81
CA ASP A 106 7.35 -15.19 3.99
C ASP A 106 5.90 -15.53 4.44
N ILE A 107 4.97 -15.75 3.51
CA ILE A 107 3.61 -16.22 3.83
C ILE A 107 3.66 -17.52 4.62
N LEU A 108 4.45 -18.49 4.17
CA LEU A 108 4.57 -19.79 4.82
C LEU A 108 5.21 -19.68 6.19
N GLU A 109 6.24 -18.86 6.33
CA GLU A 109 6.93 -18.60 7.61
C GLU A 109 5.98 -17.91 8.60
N CYS A 110 5.33 -16.83 8.18
CA CYS A 110 4.35 -16.09 8.98
C CYS A 110 3.16 -16.98 9.39
N TRP A 111 2.64 -17.80 8.46
CA TRP A 111 1.54 -18.71 8.74
C TRP A 111 1.91 -19.76 9.79
N ARG A 112 3.10 -20.37 9.69
CA ARG A 112 3.59 -21.37 10.66
C ARG A 112 3.80 -20.76 12.05
N ASN A 113 4.29 -19.54 12.10
CA ASN A 113 4.62 -18.82 13.33
C ASN A 113 3.55 -17.82 13.79
N ARG A 114 2.34 -17.82 13.17
CA ARG A 114 1.30 -16.83 13.45
C ARG A 114 0.83 -16.75 14.91
N HIS A 115 1.03 -17.83 15.68
CA HIS A 115 0.72 -17.91 17.11
C HIS A 115 1.98 -17.92 18.00
N ASN A 116 3.17 -17.79 17.42
CA ASN A 116 4.43 -17.73 18.17
C ASN A 116 4.68 -16.27 18.64
N PRO A 117 4.59 -15.99 19.96
CA PRO A 117 4.75 -14.64 20.47
C PRO A 117 6.16 -14.08 20.27
N THR A 118 7.20 -14.92 20.32
CA THR A 118 8.59 -14.49 20.10
C THR A 118 8.78 -14.02 18.67
N PHE A 119 8.31 -14.79 17.69
CA PHE A 119 8.38 -14.41 16.28
C PHE A 119 7.65 -13.09 16.00
N GLN A 120 6.46 -12.90 16.60
CA GLN A 120 5.73 -11.64 16.43
C GLN A 120 6.47 -10.45 17.08
N ALA A 121 7.00 -10.64 18.29
CA ALA A 121 7.76 -9.61 18.99
C ALA A 121 9.05 -9.19 18.23
N GLU A 122 9.75 -10.15 17.61
CA GLU A 122 10.94 -9.87 16.78
C GLU A 122 10.56 -9.03 15.55
N ARG A 123 9.48 -9.38 14.84
CA ARG A 123 8.99 -8.59 13.69
C ARG A 123 8.56 -7.19 14.11
N ASP A 124 7.85 -7.07 15.22
CA ASP A 124 7.40 -5.77 15.75
C ASP A 124 8.58 -4.89 16.18
N SER A 125 9.62 -5.48 16.80
CA SER A 125 10.85 -4.78 17.14
C SER A 125 11.57 -4.27 15.90
N ARG A 126 11.72 -5.15 14.90
CA ARG A 126 12.34 -4.76 13.62
C ARG A 126 11.56 -3.65 12.90
N LEU A 127 10.24 -3.73 12.91
CA LEU A 127 9.39 -2.70 12.32
C LEU A 127 9.59 -1.34 13.03
N LYS A 128 9.65 -1.33 14.36
CA LYS A 128 9.93 -0.11 15.14
C LYS A 128 11.29 0.49 14.82
N GLU A 129 12.33 -0.34 14.75
CA GLU A 129 13.68 0.10 14.38
C GLU A 129 13.70 0.76 12.99
N LEU A 130 13.09 0.13 11.99
CA LEU A 130 13.01 0.66 10.63
C LEU A 130 12.25 2.00 10.58
N LYS A 131 11.15 2.11 11.33
CA LYS A 131 10.38 3.36 11.43
C LYS A 131 11.20 4.49 12.06
N VAL A 132 12.00 4.20 13.07
CA VAL A 132 12.93 5.18 13.68
C VAL A 132 14.01 5.60 12.69
N GLN A 133 14.54 4.66 11.89
CA GLN A 133 15.58 4.95 10.90
C GLN A 133 15.03 5.78 9.71
N ILE A 134 13.83 5.49 9.22
CA ILE A 134 13.28 6.16 8.03
C ILE A 134 12.70 7.54 8.33
N ALA A 135 12.24 7.81 9.56
CA ALA A 135 11.57 9.04 9.93
C ALA A 135 12.40 10.32 9.63
N PRO A 136 13.68 10.42 10.05
CA PRO A 136 14.50 11.59 9.74
C PRO A 136 14.71 11.78 8.24
N LEU A 137 14.88 10.68 7.48
CA LEU A 137 15.05 10.73 6.03
C LEU A 137 13.78 11.24 5.32
N LYS A 138 12.61 10.81 5.76
CA LYS A 138 11.32 11.33 5.24
C LYS A 138 11.15 12.82 5.56
N THR A 139 11.53 13.25 6.76
CA THR A 139 11.49 14.67 7.13
C THR A 139 12.42 15.51 6.26
N GLU A 140 13.63 15.01 5.98
CA GLU A 140 14.58 15.69 5.09
C GLU A 140 14.07 15.74 3.64
N ARG A 141 13.45 14.65 3.16
CA ARG A 141 12.77 14.60 1.85
C ARG A 141 11.74 15.71 1.69
N LEU A 142 10.90 15.93 2.71
CA LEU A 142 9.88 17.00 2.67
C LEU A 142 10.51 18.39 2.62
N LYS A 143 11.61 18.62 3.37
CA LYS A 143 12.35 19.89 3.32
C LYS A 143 12.95 20.15 1.94
N LEU A 144 13.58 19.13 1.35
CA LEU A 144 14.15 19.24 0.00
C LEU A 144 13.07 19.45 -1.07
N GLN A 145 11.90 18.83 -0.93
CA GLN A 145 10.76 19.08 -1.83
C GLN A 145 10.28 20.53 -1.73
N ALA A 146 10.19 21.08 -0.51
CA ALA A 146 9.85 22.48 -0.29
C ALA A 146 10.88 23.43 -0.94
N GLU A 147 12.16 23.14 -0.76
CA GLU A 147 13.25 23.89 -1.34
C GLU A 147 13.26 23.85 -2.87
N ILE A 148 13.09 22.67 -3.46
CA ILE A 148 12.98 22.49 -4.91
C ILE A 148 11.79 23.29 -5.46
N ASN A 149 10.63 23.27 -4.79
CA ASN A 149 9.47 24.06 -5.21
C ASN A 149 9.76 25.57 -5.14
N ARG A 150 10.48 26.03 -4.11
CA ARG A 150 10.92 27.43 -3.97
C ARG A 150 11.86 27.81 -5.11
N LEU A 151 12.95 27.05 -5.28
CA LEU A 151 13.97 27.30 -6.30
C LEU A 151 13.42 27.20 -7.74
N THR A 152 12.50 26.27 -7.98
CA THR A 152 11.81 26.15 -9.29
C THR A 152 11.03 27.42 -9.61
N PHE A 153 10.32 27.98 -8.63
CA PHE A 153 9.60 29.25 -8.80
C PHE A 153 10.57 30.43 -9.00
N GLU A 154 11.62 30.54 -8.18
CA GLU A 154 12.62 31.61 -8.27
C GLU A 154 13.34 31.57 -9.61
N SER A 155 13.72 30.38 -10.09
CA SER A 155 14.32 30.19 -11.42
C SER A 155 13.39 30.61 -12.58
N ALA A 156 12.05 30.41 -12.42
CA ALA A 156 11.07 30.77 -13.45
C ALA A 156 10.87 32.30 -13.59
N ILE A 157 11.12 33.07 -12.51
CA ILE A 157 10.99 34.55 -12.51
C ILE A 157 12.31 35.28 -12.53
N ALA A 158 13.45 34.58 -12.47
CA ALA A 158 14.77 35.17 -12.52
C ALA A 158 15.08 35.73 -13.94
N PRO A 159 15.85 36.82 -14.05
CA PRO A 159 16.35 37.26 -15.34
C PRO A 159 17.20 36.20 -16.05
N GLU A 160 17.20 36.20 -17.36
CA GLU A 160 18.07 35.29 -18.14
C GLU A 160 19.55 35.47 -17.72
N GLY A 161 20.14 34.37 -17.15
CA GLY A 161 21.55 34.34 -16.77
C GLY A 161 21.86 34.15 -15.29
N ASP A 162 20.87 33.99 -14.42
CA ASP A 162 21.09 33.64 -13.01
C ASP A 162 21.48 32.16 -12.86
N GLY A 163 22.76 31.87 -13.13
CA GLY A 163 23.32 30.51 -13.08
C GLY A 163 23.35 29.91 -11.66
N ASP A 164 23.34 30.74 -10.63
CA ASP A 164 23.47 30.28 -9.25
C ASP A 164 22.17 29.55 -8.78
N ILE A 165 20.98 30.09 -9.12
CA ILE A 165 19.70 29.46 -8.78
C ILE A 165 19.55 28.12 -9.49
N HIS A 166 19.95 28.03 -10.75
CA HIS A 166 19.91 26.76 -11.49
C HIS A 166 20.85 25.72 -10.89
N ALA A 167 22.05 26.10 -10.46
CA ALA A 167 23.01 25.21 -9.82
C ALA A 167 22.49 24.71 -8.45
N GLU A 168 21.88 25.59 -7.67
CA GLU A 168 21.23 25.22 -6.38
C GLU A 168 20.07 24.25 -6.61
N LEU A 169 19.22 24.48 -7.61
CA LEU A 169 18.10 23.62 -7.95
C LEU A 169 18.57 22.23 -8.36
N GLU A 170 19.58 22.11 -9.20
CA GLU A 170 20.15 20.81 -9.61
C GLU A 170 20.81 20.11 -8.41
N THR A 171 21.47 20.84 -7.54
CA THR A 171 22.04 20.29 -6.31
C THR A 171 20.96 19.74 -5.37
N ALA A 172 19.85 20.45 -5.20
CA ALA A 172 18.73 20.01 -4.39
C ALA A 172 18.03 18.76 -4.98
N ARG A 173 17.87 18.72 -6.31
CA ARG A 173 17.34 17.55 -7.03
C ARG A 173 18.23 16.33 -6.88
N HIS A 174 19.55 16.50 -6.98
CA HIS A 174 20.51 15.41 -6.78
C HIS A 174 20.43 14.85 -5.37
N LYS A 175 20.43 15.71 -4.35
CA LYS A 175 20.24 15.29 -2.94
C LYS A 175 18.92 14.54 -2.72
N LEU A 176 17.82 15.00 -3.35
CA LEU A 176 16.53 14.32 -3.25
C LEU A 176 16.58 12.90 -3.87
N SER A 177 17.29 12.76 -5.00
CA SER A 177 17.50 11.46 -5.65
C SER A 177 18.32 10.51 -4.77
N GLU A 178 19.45 10.99 -4.21
CA GLU A 178 20.28 10.20 -3.28
C GLU A 178 19.48 9.76 -2.05
N LEU A 179 18.70 10.67 -1.48
CA LEU A 179 17.84 10.37 -0.34
C LEU A 179 16.78 9.30 -0.69
N GLY A 180 16.26 9.31 -1.91
CA GLY A 180 15.36 8.28 -2.44
C GLY A 180 16.01 6.89 -2.46
N VAL A 181 17.29 6.80 -2.83
CA VAL A 181 18.05 5.53 -2.81
C VAL A 181 18.16 4.96 -1.38
N HIS A 182 18.26 5.81 -0.36
CA HIS A 182 18.32 5.38 1.04
C HIS A 182 16.94 5.05 1.62
N ILE A 183 15.90 5.78 1.24
CA ILE A 183 14.52 5.57 1.73
C ILE A 183 13.91 4.29 1.16
N SER A 184 14.09 4.02 -0.14
CA SER A 184 13.43 2.93 -0.84
C SER A 184 13.62 1.55 -0.21
N PRO A 185 14.85 1.11 0.16
CA PRO A 185 15.04 -0.21 0.77
C PRO A 185 14.44 -0.31 2.18
N LEU A 186 14.47 0.78 2.96
CA LEU A 186 13.85 0.82 4.29
C LEU A 186 12.32 0.72 4.17
N GLN A 187 11.74 1.46 3.24
CA GLN A 187 10.30 1.42 2.99
C GLN A 187 9.85 0.05 2.48
N ALA A 188 10.63 -0.58 1.61
CA ALA A 188 10.36 -1.94 1.13
C ALA A 188 10.33 -2.96 2.28
N GLN A 189 11.30 -2.88 3.22
CA GLN A 189 11.31 -3.73 4.42
C GLN A 189 10.10 -3.46 5.33
N ILE A 190 9.74 -2.20 5.56
CA ILE A 190 8.54 -1.82 6.33
C ILE A 190 7.29 -2.38 5.67
N ASN A 191 7.14 -2.23 4.36
CA ASN A 191 6.01 -2.75 3.60
C ASN A 191 5.93 -4.28 3.71
N GLN A 192 7.05 -4.98 3.62
CA GLN A 192 7.11 -6.43 3.77
C GLN A 192 6.66 -6.87 5.16
N LEU A 193 7.16 -6.24 6.23
CA LEU A 193 6.79 -6.57 7.61
C LEU A 193 5.32 -6.30 7.92
N THR A 194 4.71 -5.31 7.26
CA THR A 194 3.30 -4.92 7.46
C THR A 194 2.32 -5.67 6.58
N ARG A 195 2.76 -6.62 5.74
CA ARG A 195 1.88 -7.44 4.89
C ARG A 195 1.02 -8.40 5.69
N GLN A 196 1.53 -8.91 6.81
CA GLN A 196 0.76 -9.73 7.73
C GLN A 196 0.19 -8.91 8.89
N PHE A 197 -1.05 -9.18 9.25
CA PHE A 197 -1.72 -8.52 10.37
C PHE A 197 -2.92 -9.34 10.87
N TRP A 198 -3.42 -8.99 12.04
CA TRP A 198 -4.60 -9.61 12.64
C TRP A 198 -5.76 -8.64 12.67
N VAL A 199 -6.96 -9.15 12.40
CA VAL A 199 -8.21 -8.41 12.48
C VAL A 199 -9.16 -9.18 13.40
N THR A 200 -9.80 -8.49 14.33
CA THR A 200 -10.77 -9.12 15.22
C THR A 200 -12.09 -9.35 14.51
N LYS A 201 -12.85 -10.30 14.99
CA LYS A 201 -14.21 -10.60 14.49
C LYS A 201 -15.12 -9.37 14.56
N GLU A 202 -15.00 -8.57 15.64
CA GLU A 202 -15.77 -7.36 15.86
C GLU A 202 -15.47 -6.29 14.79
N GLN A 203 -14.19 -6.13 14.43
CA GLN A 203 -13.78 -5.21 13.34
C GLN A 203 -14.39 -5.64 12.01
N VAL A 204 -14.40 -6.94 11.72
CA VAL A 204 -14.99 -7.47 10.48
C VAL A 204 -16.51 -7.30 10.46
N ARG A 205 -17.19 -7.54 11.59
CA ARG A 205 -18.62 -7.26 11.75
C ARG A 205 -18.97 -5.80 11.50
N ALA A 206 -18.22 -4.89 12.11
CA ALA A 206 -18.42 -3.44 11.96
C ALA A 206 -18.27 -2.98 10.51
N ASN A 207 -17.50 -3.72 9.70
CA ASN A 207 -17.29 -3.47 8.28
C ASN A 207 -18.13 -4.38 7.36
N ASN A 208 -19.32 -4.80 7.80
CA ASN A 208 -20.26 -5.59 6.99
C ASN A 208 -19.64 -6.92 6.47
N TYR A 209 -18.83 -7.56 7.29
CA TYR A 209 -18.11 -8.79 6.96
C TYR A 209 -17.19 -8.66 5.73
N ASP A 210 -16.73 -7.46 5.41
CA ASP A 210 -15.72 -7.25 4.36
C ASP A 210 -14.41 -7.94 4.75
N LEU A 211 -13.83 -8.71 3.82
CA LEU A 211 -12.59 -9.48 4.02
C LEU A 211 -11.44 -8.97 3.13
N SER A 212 -11.56 -7.77 2.57
CA SER A 212 -10.49 -7.15 1.78
C SER A 212 -9.32 -6.76 2.69
N ALA A 213 -8.12 -7.22 2.40
CA ALA A 213 -6.92 -6.87 3.17
C ALA A 213 -6.67 -5.35 3.20
N SER A 214 -6.90 -4.67 2.08
CA SER A 214 -6.72 -3.21 1.94
C SER A 214 -7.57 -2.37 2.89
N ARG A 215 -8.69 -2.90 3.38
CA ARG A 215 -9.55 -2.22 4.37
C ARG A 215 -8.92 -2.16 5.76
N TYR A 216 -8.09 -3.13 6.10
CA TYR A 216 -7.56 -3.31 7.45
C TYR A 216 -6.05 -3.05 7.54
N ARG A 217 -5.33 -3.21 6.42
CA ARG A 217 -3.90 -2.95 6.38
C ARG A 217 -3.64 -1.46 6.61
N GLN A 218 -2.91 -1.14 7.68
CA GLN A 218 -2.47 0.21 7.96
C GLN A 218 -1.19 0.47 7.15
N LEU A 219 -1.36 1.09 5.99
CA LEU A 219 -0.24 1.65 5.25
C LEU A 219 0.00 3.07 5.74
N GLU A 220 1.24 3.36 6.14
CA GLU A 220 1.64 4.75 6.34
C GLU A 220 1.66 5.42 4.95
N GLN A 221 0.77 6.39 4.76
CA GLN A 221 0.80 7.21 3.56
C GLN A 221 2.09 8.01 3.56
N ASP A 222 2.81 7.98 2.44
CA ASP A 222 3.94 8.88 2.26
C ASP A 222 3.44 10.32 2.31
N GLU A 223 3.97 11.08 3.26
CA GLU A 223 3.69 12.51 3.32
C GLU A 223 4.22 13.17 2.05
N VAL A 224 3.32 13.79 1.31
CA VAL A 224 3.66 14.62 0.14
C VAL A 224 3.70 16.06 0.60
N TYR A 225 4.74 16.76 0.20
CA TYR A 225 4.81 18.19 0.48
C TYR A 225 3.76 18.94 -0.34
N TYR A 226 2.89 19.65 0.34
CA TYR A 226 1.95 20.58 -0.26
C TYR A 226 2.28 21.99 0.23
N GLU A 227 2.42 22.90 -0.72
CA GLU A 227 2.57 24.31 -0.41
C GLU A 227 1.30 24.87 0.24
N SER A 228 1.45 25.78 1.20
CA SER A 228 0.27 26.44 1.78
C SER A 228 -0.43 27.30 0.72
N PRO A 229 -1.78 27.41 0.75
CA PRO A 229 -2.52 28.24 -0.21
C PRO A 229 -2.04 29.70 -0.24
N GLY A 230 -1.60 30.25 0.91
CA GLY A 230 -1.06 31.61 0.99
C GLY A 230 0.20 31.78 0.13
N VAL A 231 1.16 30.86 0.25
CA VAL A 231 2.40 30.89 -0.56
C VAL A 231 2.09 30.76 -2.05
N THR A 232 1.14 29.91 -2.41
CA THR A 232 0.71 29.75 -3.81
C THR A 232 0.09 31.03 -4.37
N ILE A 233 -0.76 31.72 -3.58
CA ILE A 233 -1.36 33.01 -3.96
C ILE A 233 -0.27 34.10 -4.11
N ASP A 234 0.65 34.20 -3.16
CA ASP A 234 1.76 35.17 -3.21
C ASP A 234 2.62 34.98 -4.47
N ARG A 235 2.86 33.72 -4.85
CA ARG A 235 3.59 33.37 -6.08
C ARG A 235 2.82 33.76 -7.34
N LEU A 236 1.51 33.52 -7.37
CA LEU A 236 0.65 33.95 -8.48
C LEU A 236 0.68 35.46 -8.67
N LEU A 237 0.58 36.24 -7.58
CA LEU A 237 0.66 37.70 -7.63
C LEU A 237 2.03 38.18 -8.12
N LYS A 238 3.12 37.55 -7.74
CA LYS A 238 4.47 37.87 -8.26
C LYS A 238 4.59 37.57 -9.75
N LEU A 239 4.08 36.41 -10.23
CA LEU A 239 4.06 36.08 -11.66
C LEU A 239 3.25 37.11 -12.47
N GLU A 240 2.09 37.54 -11.97
CA GLU A 240 1.27 38.59 -12.60
C GLU A 240 2.06 39.92 -12.74
N GLN A 241 2.81 40.30 -11.71
CA GLN A 241 3.65 41.50 -11.75
C GLN A 241 4.77 41.38 -12.81
N VAL A 242 5.47 40.23 -12.84
CA VAL A 242 6.51 39.97 -13.85
C VAL A 242 5.94 40.04 -15.26
N ILE A 243 4.83 39.34 -15.53
CA ILE A 243 4.16 39.36 -16.82
C ILE A 243 3.78 40.79 -17.21
N THR A 244 3.19 41.55 -16.30
CA THR A 244 2.76 42.92 -16.52
C THR A 244 3.95 43.84 -16.84
N SER A 245 5.10 43.67 -16.16
CA SER A 245 6.30 44.46 -16.47
C SER A 245 6.90 44.12 -17.82
N THR A 246 7.01 42.82 -18.16
CA THR A 246 7.53 42.34 -19.44
C THR A 246 6.67 42.82 -20.64
N VAL A 247 5.35 42.79 -20.49
CA VAL A 247 4.41 43.30 -21.51
C VAL A 247 4.61 44.81 -21.73
N LYS A 248 4.78 45.62 -20.67
CA LYS A 248 5.05 47.05 -20.77
C LYS A 248 6.40 47.35 -21.43
N GLU A 249 7.42 46.55 -21.16
CA GLU A 249 8.72 46.66 -21.84
C GLU A 249 8.60 46.40 -23.34
N LEU A 250 7.81 45.36 -23.72
CA LEU A 250 7.52 45.06 -25.12
C LEU A 250 6.72 46.18 -25.80
N GLU A 251 5.71 46.75 -25.13
CA GLU A 251 4.96 47.92 -25.66
C GLU A 251 5.86 49.12 -25.91
N GLY A 252 6.94 49.31 -25.12
CA GLY A 252 7.90 50.40 -25.29
C GLY A 252 8.90 50.22 -26.44
N LEU A 253 8.95 49.03 -27.06
CA LEU A 253 9.78 48.72 -28.20
C LEU A 253 9.12 48.98 -29.57
N PHE A 254 7.82 49.24 -29.57
CA PHE A 254 6.98 49.57 -30.75
C PHE A 254 6.48 51.00 -30.68
#